data_da2705bcd2bda126d104c7af90177a4c
#
_entry.id   da2705bcd2bda126d104c7af90177a4c
#
_cell.length_a   1.000
_cell.length_b   1.000
_cell.length_c   1.000
_cell.angle_alpha   90.00
_cell.angle_beta   90.00
_cell.angle_gamma   90.00
#
_symmetry.space_group_name_H-M   'P 1'
#
loop_
_entity.id
_entity.type
_entity.pdbx_description
1 polymer ?
#
loop_
_entity_poly.entity_id
_entity_poly.type
_entity_poly.pdbx_seq_one_letter_code
_entity_poly.pdbx_strand_id
1 'polypeptide(L)'
;MARDRITRGSRGRCGRALLAGLTLALAACAPDAPVQPKNPAHPTIVSLNPCLDAILVEVAPPDQVLALSHYSRDPSSSSIPAATAARYGVTGGTAEEVIAAAPDLVLASIFLPQPTRAALERAGLRVETFGSPVSIAESAAQVRSLAALAGRADAGEALAARIAATPPAPGAPIDALLWQPGEIVAGEQTLVAELLREAGFASDAVRRGLGQADRVSLEAVLADPPQVLLVAGDAAGQRHPVLAQGLTGTHVAAFDPSLIYCGGPTVLRARARLAGIRAALEARP
;
A
#
# COMPACT_ATOMS: atom_id res chain seq x y z
N MET A 1 -42.40 88.53 -49.92
CA MET A 1 -41.26 89.46 -49.95
C MET A 1 -39.96 88.67 -49.83
N ALA A 2 -39.23 88.75 -50.92
CA ALA A 2 -37.81 88.94 -51.15
C ALA A 2 -36.92 87.78 -50.70
N ARG A 3 -36.49 87.02 -51.67
CA ARG A 3 -35.21 87.13 -52.40
C ARG A 3 -34.01 86.61 -51.54
N ASP A 4 -33.31 85.75 -51.98
CA ASP A 4 -32.46 85.44 -53.16
C ASP A 4 -31.01 85.18 -52.67
N ARG A 5 -30.35 84.28 -53.07
CA ARG A 5 -29.13 83.98 -53.88
C ARG A 5 -28.22 82.95 -53.33
N ILE A 6 -28.12 81.88 -54.01
CA ILE A 6 -26.99 81.39 -54.87
C ILE A 6 -25.57 81.81 -54.40
N THR A 7 -24.73 80.80 -54.15
CA THR A 7 -23.46 80.52 -54.87
C THR A 7 -22.80 79.25 -54.29
N ARG A 8 -22.65 78.22 -55.08
CA ARG A 8 -21.45 77.65 -55.73
C ARG A 8 -20.19 77.46 -54.85
N GLY A 9 -19.80 76.21 -54.78
CA GLY A 9 -18.39 75.88 -55.06
C GLY A 9 -17.68 75.04 -54.00
N SER A 10 -17.36 73.94 -54.25
CA SER A 10 -16.11 73.25 -54.58
C SER A 10 -15.84 71.98 -53.85
N ARG A 11 -15.71 71.00 -54.64
CA ARG A 11 -14.72 69.90 -54.65
C ARG A 11 -14.05 69.50 -53.29
N GLY A 12 -14.21 68.25 -53.00
CA GLY A 12 -13.03 67.38 -52.79
C GLY A 12 -12.76 66.98 -51.35
N ARG A 13 -12.96 65.75 -51.06
CA ARG A 13 -11.89 64.82 -50.66
C ARG A 13 -12.49 63.57 -50.07
N CYS A 14 -12.18 62.48 -50.72
CA CYS A 14 -12.29 61.14 -50.16
C CYS A 14 -11.71 61.06 -48.74
N GLY A 15 -12.55 60.73 -47.76
CA GLY A 15 -12.17 60.30 -46.44
C GLY A 15 -12.39 58.79 -46.31
N ARG A 16 -11.37 58.00 -46.41
CA ARG A 16 -11.38 56.57 -46.14
C ARG A 16 -11.80 56.35 -44.67
N ALA A 17 -12.96 55.79 -44.47
CA ALA A 17 -13.39 55.28 -43.19
C ALA A 17 -12.56 54.02 -42.90
N LEU A 18 -11.65 54.09 -41.94
CA LEU A 18 -10.97 52.95 -41.30
C LEU A 18 -11.95 52.25 -40.41
N LEU A 19 -12.45 51.06 -40.86
CA LEU A 19 -13.09 50.09 -39.99
C LEU A 19 -12.02 49.43 -39.12
N ALA A 20 -11.89 49.89 -37.89
CA ALA A 20 -11.13 49.18 -36.87
C ALA A 20 -11.88 47.92 -36.48
N GLY A 21 -11.50 46.76 -37.06
CA GLY A 21 -11.97 45.44 -36.66
C GLY A 21 -11.46 45.10 -35.26
N LEU A 22 -12.36 45.05 -34.30
CA LEU A 22 -12.11 44.57 -32.94
C LEU A 22 -12.06 43.05 -33.01
N THR A 23 -10.89 42.44 -33.22
CA THR A 23 -10.68 40.98 -33.09
C THR A 23 -10.70 40.61 -31.61
N LEU A 24 -11.81 40.05 -31.17
CA LEU A 24 -11.97 39.40 -29.86
C LEU A 24 -11.12 38.12 -29.90
N ALA A 25 -9.93 38.14 -29.27
CA ALA A 25 -9.13 36.94 -29.05
C ALA A 25 -9.85 36.10 -28.01
N LEU A 26 -10.55 35.03 -28.45
CA LEU A 26 -10.95 33.93 -27.55
C LEU A 26 -9.66 33.25 -27.08
N ALA A 27 -9.24 33.53 -25.86
CA ALA A 27 -8.28 32.71 -25.15
C ALA A 27 -8.94 31.36 -24.92
N ALA A 28 -8.69 30.39 -25.81
CA ALA A 28 -9.03 29.00 -25.59
C ALA A 28 -8.21 28.53 -24.38
N CYS A 29 -8.87 28.17 -23.27
CA CYS A 29 -8.25 27.38 -22.20
C CYS A 29 -7.80 26.06 -22.85
N ALA A 30 -6.55 25.97 -23.25
CA ALA A 30 -5.96 24.69 -23.59
C ALA A 30 -5.95 23.84 -22.32
N PRO A 31 -6.38 22.57 -22.36
CA PRO A 31 -6.22 21.68 -21.21
C PRO A 31 -4.70 21.63 -20.88
N ASP A 32 -4.38 21.80 -19.61
CA ASP A 32 -2.99 21.68 -19.15
C ASP A 32 -2.41 20.37 -19.66
N ALA A 33 -1.26 20.45 -20.33
CA ALA A 33 -0.54 19.28 -20.79
C ALA A 33 -0.21 18.41 -19.57
N PRO A 34 -0.33 17.08 -19.67
CA PRO A 34 0.02 16.18 -18.57
C PRO A 34 1.44 16.51 -18.09
N VAL A 35 1.56 16.68 -16.75
CA VAL A 35 2.86 16.96 -16.13
C VAL A 35 3.80 15.80 -16.46
N GLN A 36 4.82 16.07 -17.27
CA GLN A 36 5.81 15.04 -17.59
C GLN A 36 6.73 14.84 -16.38
N PRO A 37 7.07 13.58 -16.02
CA PRO A 37 7.97 13.31 -14.93
C PRO A 37 9.31 14.01 -15.14
N LYS A 38 9.84 14.64 -14.10
CA LYS A 38 11.13 15.34 -14.12
C LYS A 38 12.28 14.39 -14.45
N ASN A 39 12.15 13.12 -14.00
CA ASN A 39 13.07 12.04 -14.34
C ASN A 39 12.26 10.78 -14.65
N PRO A 40 11.93 10.48 -15.92
CA PRO A 40 11.11 9.32 -16.26
C PRO A 40 11.78 7.97 -15.94
N ALA A 41 13.11 7.91 -15.83
CA ALA A 41 13.84 6.70 -15.48
C ALA A 41 13.76 6.39 -13.97
N HIS A 42 13.69 7.42 -13.13
CA HIS A 42 13.64 7.31 -11.66
C HIS A 42 12.67 8.36 -11.10
N PRO A 43 11.35 8.13 -11.23
CA PRO A 43 10.34 9.09 -10.80
C PRO A 43 10.40 9.33 -9.29
N THR A 44 10.13 10.56 -8.87
CA THR A 44 9.90 10.88 -7.45
C THR A 44 8.57 10.31 -7.00
N ILE A 45 8.51 9.75 -5.79
CA ILE A 45 7.38 8.94 -5.33
C ILE A 45 6.84 9.46 -3.99
N VAL A 46 5.51 9.54 -3.90
CA VAL A 46 4.77 9.58 -2.64
C VAL A 46 3.96 8.29 -2.52
N SER A 47 4.05 7.62 -1.37
CA SER A 47 3.26 6.43 -1.09
C SER A 47 2.25 6.67 0.03
N LEU A 48 1.03 6.17 -0.17
CA LEU A 48 -0.12 6.32 0.73
C LEU A 48 -0.50 5.01 1.44
N ASN A 49 0.37 3.98 1.35
CA ASN A 49 0.06 2.67 1.91
C ASN A 49 1.30 2.03 2.54
N PRO A 50 1.26 1.64 3.85
CA PRO A 50 2.42 1.10 4.57
C PRO A 50 2.97 -0.21 3.98
N CYS A 51 2.14 -1.00 3.28
CA CYS A 51 2.61 -2.22 2.62
C CYS A 51 3.45 -1.91 1.36
N LEU A 52 3.09 -0.88 0.61
CA LEU A 52 3.87 -0.41 -0.53
C LEU A 52 5.14 0.30 -0.07
N ASP A 53 5.06 1.03 1.05
CA ASP A 53 6.20 1.66 1.70
C ASP A 53 7.27 0.63 2.06
N ALA A 54 6.85 -0.53 2.60
CA ALA A 54 7.77 -1.61 2.94
C ALA A 54 8.57 -2.12 1.72
N ILE A 55 7.95 -2.13 0.53
CA ILE A 55 8.64 -2.47 -0.71
C ILE A 55 9.57 -1.33 -1.15
N LEU A 56 9.07 -0.08 -1.12
CA LEU A 56 9.84 1.10 -1.55
C LEU A 56 11.16 1.25 -0.80
N VAL A 57 11.16 1.11 0.53
CA VAL A 57 12.37 1.29 1.34
C VAL A 57 13.45 0.23 1.06
N GLU A 58 13.09 -0.90 0.42
CA GLU A 58 14.03 -1.96 0.01
C GLU A 58 14.55 -1.76 -1.43
N VAL A 59 13.75 -1.14 -2.32
CA VAL A 59 14.09 -1.07 -3.75
C VAL A 59 14.49 0.32 -4.23
N ALA A 60 14.06 1.39 -3.56
CA ALA A 60 14.32 2.78 -3.96
C ALA A 60 15.21 3.51 -2.95
N PRO A 61 16.15 4.36 -3.40
CA PRO A 61 16.94 5.18 -2.50
C PRO A 61 16.08 6.28 -1.86
N PRO A 62 16.47 6.78 -0.67
CA PRO A 62 15.69 7.76 0.09
C PRO A 62 15.37 9.06 -0.64
N ASP A 63 16.22 9.53 -1.53
CA ASP A 63 16.04 10.77 -2.30
C ASP A 63 14.99 10.65 -3.40
N GLN A 64 14.62 9.43 -3.78
CA GLN A 64 13.54 9.15 -4.72
C GLN A 64 12.16 9.14 -4.03
N VAL A 65 12.10 8.87 -2.73
CA VAL A 65 10.85 8.75 -1.95
C VAL A 65 10.59 10.03 -1.17
N LEU A 66 9.71 10.89 -1.69
CA LEU A 66 9.39 12.18 -1.07
C LEU A 66 8.67 12.03 0.27
N ALA A 67 7.74 11.07 0.34
CA ALA A 67 7.04 10.75 1.57
C ALA A 67 6.49 9.31 1.54
N LEU A 68 6.50 8.67 2.71
CA LEU A 68 5.79 7.45 3.01
C LEU A 68 4.44 7.77 3.67
N SER A 69 3.55 6.80 3.76
CA SER A 69 2.37 6.89 4.60
C SER A 69 2.75 7.12 6.07
N HIS A 70 2.01 7.96 6.78
CA HIS A 70 2.23 8.17 8.23
C HIS A 70 2.11 6.86 9.03
N TYR A 71 1.31 5.90 8.55
CA TYR A 71 1.21 4.57 9.16
C TYR A 71 2.55 3.81 9.21
N SER A 72 3.50 4.14 8.33
CA SER A 72 4.82 3.50 8.35
C SER A 72 5.69 3.87 9.54
N ARG A 73 5.32 4.91 10.31
CA ARG A 73 5.95 5.27 11.58
C ARG A 73 5.32 4.61 12.80
N ASP A 74 4.17 3.99 12.63
CA ASP A 74 3.50 3.24 13.69
C ASP A 74 3.91 1.75 13.63
N PRO A 75 4.64 1.23 14.64
CA PRO A 75 5.06 -0.18 14.65
C PRO A 75 3.91 -1.18 14.63
N SER A 76 2.70 -0.77 15.04
CA SER A 76 1.52 -1.64 15.01
C SER A 76 0.90 -1.75 13.61
N SER A 77 1.20 -0.80 12.74
CA SER A 77 0.62 -0.69 11.39
C SER A 77 1.62 -0.97 10.27
N SER A 78 2.91 -1.10 10.58
CA SER A 78 3.96 -1.26 9.58
C SER A 78 5.01 -2.28 10.00
N SER A 79 5.46 -3.07 9.03
CA SER A 79 6.58 -3.99 9.21
C SER A 79 7.95 -3.33 9.01
N ILE A 80 8.01 -2.04 8.66
CA ILE A 80 9.27 -1.32 8.48
C ILE A 80 9.91 -1.07 9.86
N PRO A 81 11.21 -1.38 10.06
CA PRO A 81 11.88 -1.01 11.29
C PRO A 81 11.81 0.51 11.55
N ALA A 82 11.50 0.91 12.78
CA ALA A 82 11.30 2.32 13.14
C ALA A 82 12.48 3.22 12.73
N ALA A 83 13.73 2.75 12.88
CA ALA A 83 14.93 3.46 12.45
C ALA A 83 14.99 3.66 10.92
N THR A 84 14.46 2.74 10.14
CA THR A 84 14.34 2.86 8.68
C THR A 84 13.26 3.88 8.33
N ALA A 85 12.06 3.75 8.90
CA ALA A 85 10.95 4.67 8.65
C ALA A 85 11.29 6.12 9.02
N ALA A 86 12.11 6.34 10.05
CA ALA A 86 12.54 7.68 10.49
C ALA A 86 13.39 8.43 9.45
N ARG A 87 13.97 7.73 8.46
CA ARG A 87 14.79 8.34 7.40
C ARG A 87 13.97 9.04 6.31
N TYR A 88 12.66 8.83 6.28
CA TYR A 88 11.77 9.31 5.23
C TYR A 88 10.80 10.37 5.76
N GLY A 89 10.40 11.31 4.90
CA GLY A 89 9.22 12.13 5.14
C GLY A 89 7.96 11.28 5.24
N VAL A 90 6.91 11.81 5.84
CA VAL A 90 5.60 11.15 5.88
C VAL A 90 4.50 12.12 5.44
N THR A 91 3.42 11.55 4.89
CA THR A 91 2.19 12.29 4.54
C THR A 91 1.00 11.69 5.28
N GLY A 92 0.05 12.55 5.68
CA GLY A 92 -1.26 12.13 6.19
C GLY A 92 -2.16 11.55 5.10
N GLY A 93 -1.77 11.68 3.82
CA GLY A 93 -2.49 11.12 2.67
C GLY A 93 -3.64 11.98 2.18
N THR A 94 -3.71 13.26 2.58
CA THR A 94 -4.67 14.20 1.99
C THR A 94 -4.24 14.58 0.57
N ALA A 95 -5.22 14.90 -0.29
CA ALA A 95 -4.90 15.31 -1.67
C ALA A 95 -4.00 16.55 -1.70
N GLU A 96 -4.25 17.50 -0.79
CA GLU A 96 -3.53 18.76 -0.69
C GLU A 96 -2.04 18.53 -0.37
N GLU A 97 -1.73 17.65 0.62
CA GLU A 97 -0.36 17.32 0.98
C GLU A 97 0.39 16.66 -0.19
N VAL A 98 -0.26 15.73 -0.87
CA VAL A 98 0.33 15.01 -2.01
C VAL A 98 0.56 15.93 -3.20
N ILE A 99 -0.41 16.82 -3.51
CA ILE A 99 -0.28 17.81 -4.59
C ILE A 99 0.85 18.79 -4.27
N ALA A 100 0.95 19.24 -3.01
CA ALA A 100 2.02 20.15 -2.59
C ALA A 100 3.42 19.52 -2.69
N ALA A 101 3.54 18.22 -2.46
CA ALA A 101 4.78 17.47 -2.63
C ALA A 101 5.18 17.31 -4.12
N ALA A 102 4.24 17.46 -5.05
CA ALA A 102 4.43 17.38 -6.50
C ALA A 102 5.25 16.16 -6.97
N PRO A 103 4.87 14.92 -6.59
CA PRO A 103 5.57 13.71 -7.02
C PRO A 103 5.31 13.41 -8.49
N ASP A 104 6.22 12.66 -9.13
CA ASP A 104 6.00 12.10 -10.46
C ASP A 104 5.04 10.89 -10.42
N LEU A 105 4.99 10.18 -9.28
CA LEU A 105 4.20 8.97 -9.08
C LEU A 105 3.61 8.92 -7.66
N VAL A 106 2.32 8.63 -7.57
CA VAL A 106 1.64 8.33 -6.31
C VAL A 106 1.30 6.84 -6.28
N LEU A 107 1.74 6.15 -5.23
CA LEU A 107 1.41 4.76 -4.97
C LEU A 107 0.34 4.67 -3.89
N ALA A 108 -0.73 3.93 -4.14
CA ALA A 108 -1.84 3.82 -3.21
C ALA A 108 -2.47 2.42 -3.19
N SER A 109 -3.30 2.15 -2.20
CA SER A 109 -4.16 0.97 -2.19
C SER A 109 -5.33 1.14 -3.18
N ILE A 110 -5.84 0.01 -3.70
CA ILE A 110 -7.13 -0.03 -4.44
C ILE A 110 -8.29 0.56 -3.60
N PHE A 111 -8.12 0.66 -2.29
CA PHE A 111 -9.11 1.25 -1.36
C PHE A 111 -8.93 2.77 -1.18
N LEU A 112 -8.05 3.42 -1.95
CA LEU A 112 -7.93 4.88 -1.91
C LEU A 112 -9.30 5.51 -2.18
N PRO A 113 -9.80 6.42 -1.30
CA PRO A 113 -11.11 7.05 -1.49
C PRO A 113 -11.21 7.72 -2.85
N GLN A 114 -12.30 7.46 -3.56
CA GLN A 114 -12.53 8.00 -4.90
C GLN A 114 -12.41 9.53 -5.00
N PRO A 115 -12.89 10.34 -4.03
CA PRO A 115 -12.69 11.80 -4.08
C PRO A 115 -11.21 12.20 -4.04
N THR A 116 -10.39 11.53 -3.21
CA THR A 116 -8.94 11.76 -3.13
C THR A 116 -8.26 11.40 -4.44
N ARG A 117 -8.55 10.20 -4.98
CA ARG A 117 -8.03 9.76 -6.27
C ARG A 117 -8.33 10.77 -7.37
N ALA A 118 -9.61 11.16 -7.50
CA ALA A 118 -10.04 12.11 -8.52
C ALA A 118 -9.40 13.51 -8.35
N ALA A 119 -9.11 13.94 -7.12
CA ALA A 119 -8.40 15.20 -6.88
C ALA A 119 -6.94 15.13 -7.36
N LEU A 120 -6.22 14.04 -7.06
CA LEU A 120 -4.85 13.81 -7.51
C LEU A 120 -4.76 13.73 -9.03
N GLU A 121 -5.66 12.97 -9.66
CA GLU A 121 -5.71 12.82 -11.13
C GLU A 121 -6.04 14.16 -11.83
N ARG A 122 -6.97 14.97 -11.27
CA ARG A 122 -7.24 16.33 -11.79
C ARG A 122 -6.06 17.28 -11.64
N ALA A 123 -5.24 17.09 -10.64
CA ALA A 123 -3.98 17.83 -10.47
C ALA A 123 -2.86 17.34 -11.41
N GLY A 124 -3.15 16.39 -12.31
CA GLY A 124 -2.20 15.85 -13.29
C GLY A 124 -1.23 14.82 -12.71
N LEU A 125 -1.43 14.34 -11.48
CA LEU A 125 -0.57 13.35 -10.86
C LEU A 125 -0.89 11.93 -11.37
N ARG A 126 0.14 11.16 -11.62
CA ARG A 126 0.01 9.74 -11.95
C ARG A 126 -0.24 8.94 -10.68
N VAL A 127 -1.38 8.25 -10.59
CA VAL A 127 -1.77 7.43 -9.44
C VAL A 127 -1.84 5.96 -9.85
N GLU A 128 -1.01 5.13 -9.22
CA GLU A 128 -1.01 3.68 -9.40
C GLU A 128 -1.49 2.99 -8.14
N THR A 129 -2.40 2.03 -8.29
CA THR A 129 -3.02 1.35 -7.15
C THR A 129 -2.71 -0.13 -7.12
N PHE A 130 -2.53 -0.65 -5.90
CA PHE A 130 -2.21 -2.05 -5.65
C PHE A 130 -3.20 -2.67 -4.67
N GLY A 131 -3.56 -3.93 -4.91
CA GLY A 131 -4.32 -4.76 -3.98
C GLY A 131 -3.43 -5.38 -2.91
N SER A 132 -4.04 -6.11 -1.98
CA SER A 132 -3.31 -6.95 -1.03
C SER A 132 -3.04 -8.31 -1.66
N PRO A 133 -1.79 -8.78 -1.72
CA PRO A 133 -1.49 -10.10 -2.27
C PRO A 133 -2.03 -11.20 -1.34
N VAL A 134 -2.63 -12.22 -1.90
CA VAL A 134 -3.17 -13.37 -1.16
C VAL A 134 -2.26 -14.60 -1.22
N SER A 135 -1.16 -14.52 -1.98
CA SER A 135 -0.15 -15.57 -2.11
C SER A 135 1.26 -15.00 -2.16
N ILE A 136 2.26 -15.85 -1.93
CA ILE A 136 3.68 -15.50 -2.08
C ILE A 136 3.99 -15.14 -3.53
N ALA A 137 3.40 -15.85 -4.49
CA ALA A 137 3.57 -15.56 -5.91
C ALA A 137 3.05 -14.17 -6.28
N GLU A 138 1.86 -13.81 -5.81
CA GLU A 138 1.30 -12.45 -6.00
C GLU A 138 2.13 -11.38 -5.30
N SER A 139 2.63 -11.69 -4.10
CA SER A 139 3.52 -10.79 -3.37
C SER A 139 4.81 -10.49 -4.14
N ALA A 140 5.45 -11.52 -4.72
CA ALA A 140 6.64 -11.36 -5.56
C ALA A 140 6.33 -10.58 -6.85
N ALA A 141 5.17 -10.85 -7.48
CA ALA A 141 4.72 -10.11 -8.66
C ALA A 141 4.46 -8.62 -8.35
N GLN A 142 3.85 -8.31 -7.20
CA GLN A 142 3.63 -6.94 -6.75
C GLN A 142 4.96 -6.18 -6.57
N VAL A 143 5.97 -6.83 -5.96
CA VAL A 143 7.31 -6.25 -5.81
C VAL A 143 7.92 -5.91 -7.17
N ARG A 144 7.86 -6.82 -8.15
CA ARG A 144 8.37 -6.56 -9.51
C ARG A 144 7.67 -5.37 -10.16
N SER A 145 6.34 -5.35 -10.08
CA SER A 145 5.52 -4.29 -10.68
C SER A 145 5.82 -2.93 -10.07
N LEU A 146 5.88 -2.84 -8.74
CA LEU A 146 6.16 -1.59 -8.04
C LEU A 146 7.59 -1.11 -8.34
N ALA A 147 8.57 -2.00 -8.29
CA ALA A 147 9.96 -1.67 -8.57
C ALA A 147 10.16 -1.21 -10.03
N ALA A 148 9.47 -1.81 -11.00
CA ALA A 148 9.49 -1.37 -12.39
C ALA A 148 8.93 0.05 -12.54
N LEU A 149 7.81 0.38 -11.87
CA LEU A 149 7.25 1.73 -11.84
C LEU A 149 8.22 2.75 -11.23
N ALA A 150 9.00 2.34 -10.23
CA ALA A 150 10.02 3.16 -9.59
C ALA A 150 11.33 3.25 -10.40
N GLY A 151 11.43 2.58 -11.57
CA GLY A 151 12.68 2.50 -12.34
C GLY A 151 13.77 1.68 -11.65
N ARG A 152 13.38 0.69 -10.84
CA ARG A 152 14.28 -0.15 -10.01
C ARG A 152 14.07 -1.64 -10.26
N ALA A 153 13.87 -2.02 -11.52
CA ALA A 153 13.50 -3.38 -11.91
C ALA A 153 14.48 -4.44 -11.37
N ASP A 154 15.79 -4.19 -11.42
CA ASP A 154 16.81 -5.15 -10.94
C ASP A 154 16.71 -5.38 -9.42
N ALA A 155 16.54 -4.30 -8.64
CA ALA A 155 16.33 -4.41 -7.19
C ALA A 155 15.03 -5.13 -6.86
N GLY A 156 13.97 -4.86 -7.65
CA GLY A 156 12.69 -5.56 -7.56
C GLY A 156 12.81 -7.06 -7.84
N GLU A 157 13.54 -7.45 -8.89
CA GLU A 157 13.74 -8.87 -9.20
C GLU A 157 14.55 -9.58 -8.11
N ALA A 158 15.61 -8.94 -7.60
CA ALA A 158 16.40 -9.50 -6.52
C ALA A 158 15.56 -9.72 -5.24
N LEU A 159 14.69 -8.77 -4.88
CA LEU A 159 13.80 -8.91 -3.73
C LEU A 159 12.72 -9.97 -4.00
N ALA A 160 12.10 -9.95 -5.17
CA ALA A 160 11.07 -10.91 -5.57
C ALA A 160 11.60 -12.35 -5.60
N ALA A 161 12.81 -12.57 -6.08
CA ALA A 161 13.48 -13.88 -6.05
C ALA A 161 13.67 -14.39 -4.61
N ARG A 162 14.07 -13.52 -3.69
CA ARG A 162 14.18 -13.88 -2.25
C ARG A 162 12.82 -14.25 -1.65
N ILE A 163 11.76 -13.53 -2.02
CA ILE A 163 10.40 -13.80 -1.56
C ILE A 163 9.89 -15.12 -2.14
N ALA A 164 10.14 -15.39 -3.41
CA ALA A 164 9.70 -16.62 -4.07
C ALA A 164 10.50 -17.86 -3.64
N ALA A 165 11.71 -17.70 -3.09
CA ALA A 165 12.50 -18.81 -2.58
C ALA A 165 11.82 -19.44 -1.36
N THR A 166 11.37 -20.69 -1.50
CA THR A 166 10.70 -21.44 -0.43
C THR A 166 11.69 -22.42 0.21
N PRO A 167 12.03 -22.26 1.49
CA PRO A 167 12.78 -23.29 2.19
C PRO A 167 11.92 -24.55 2.35
N PRO A 168 12.50 -25.75 2.31
CA PRO A 168 11.75 -26.96 2.57
C PRO A 168 11.17 -26.93 4.00
N ALA A 169 9.88 -27.29 4.11
CA ALA A 169 9.24 -27.39 5.41
C ALA A 169 9.84 -28.52 6.24
N PRO A 170 10.24 -28.31 7.48
CA PRO A 170 10.80 -29.34 8.33
C PRO A 170 9.70 -30.26 8.88
N GLY A 171 9.87 -31.58 8.76
CA GLY A 171 9.12 -32.59 9.47
C GLY A 171 7.59 -32.64 9.23
N ALA A 172 6.87 -33.31 10.12
CA ALA A 172 5.41 -33.40 10.07
C ALA A 172 4.75 -32.06 10.41
N PRO A 173 3.62 -31.70 9.78
CA PRO A 173 2.88 -30.49 10.07
C PRO A 173 2.41 -30.44 11.53
N ILE A 174 2.55 -29.27 12.16
CA ILE A 174 2.06 -28.98 13.52
C ILE A 174 0.79 -28.14 13.39
N ASP A 175 -0.30 -28.53 14.07
CA ASP A 175 -1.55 -27.80 14.04
C ASP A 175 -1.41 -26.43 14.72
N ALA A 176 -1.73 -25.35 14.03
CA ALA A 176 -1.54 -23.99 14.49
C ALA A 176 -2.70 -23.05 14.12
N LEU A 177 -3.15 -22.28 15.10
CA LEU A 177 -4.12 -21.20 14.87
C LEU A 177 -3.44 -19.84 15.02
N LEU A 178 -3.49 -19.03 13.98
CA LEU A 178 -3.15 -17.60 14.07
C LEU A 178 -4.40 -16.82 14.48
N TRP A 179 -4.36 -16.27 15.69
CA TRP A 179 -5.49 -15.62 16.34
C TRP A 179 -5.22 -14.13 16.56
N GLN A 180 -5.99 -13.30 15.89
CA GLN A 180 -5.84 -11.85 15.82
C GLN A 180 -6.82 -11.13 16.75
N PRO A 181 -6.66 -9.80 17.03
CA PRO A 181 -7.63 -9.01 17.74
C PRO A 181 -9.03 -9.13 17.12
N GLY A 182 -10.06 -9.18 17.98
CA GLY A 182 -11.44 -9.38 17.54
C GLY A 182 -11.73 -10.81 17.11
N GLU A 183 -10.89 -11.78 17.55
CA GLU A 183 -11.07 -13.22 17.28
C GLU A 183 -10.90 -13.59 15.80
N ILE A 184 -10.34 -12.70 15.00
CA ILE A 184 -10.14 -12.90 13.57
C ILE A 184 -9.06 -13.95 13.34
N VAL A 185 -9.29 -14.84 12.37
CA VAL A 185 -8.35 -15.85 11.92
C VAL A 185 -8.08 -15.72 10.41
N ALA A 186 -6.93 -16.21 9.99
CA ALA A 186 -6.55 -16.29 8.58
C ALA A 186 -6.86 -17.70 8.08
N GLY A 187 -7.98 -17.85 7.39
CA GLY A 187 -8.38 -19.10 6.75
C GLY A 187 -7.72 -19.34 5.39
N GLU A 188 -8.32 -20.22 4.59
CA GLU A 188 -7.83 -20.56 3.27
C GLU A 188 -7.74 -19.32 2.34
N GLN A 189 -6.89 -19.41 1.32
CA GLN A 189 -6.67 -18.35 0.32
C GLN A 189 -6.14 -17.02 0.93
N THR A 190 -5.36 -17.11 1.99
CA THR A 190 -4.63 -15.97 2.55
C THR A 190 -3.12 -16.18 2.45
N LEU A 191 -2.38 -15.10 2.29
CA LEU A 191 -0.92 -15.12 2.32
C LEU A 191 -0.39 -15.77 3.61
N VAL A 192 -1.06 -15.54 4.73
CA VAL A 192 -0.66 -16.10 6.04
C VAL A 192 -0.86 -17.62 6.09
N ALA A 193 -1.95 -18.14 5.51
CA ALA A 193 -2.14 -19.60 5.44
C ALA A 193 -1.05 -20.28 4.60
N GLU A 194 -0.60 -19.64 3.53
CA GLU A 194 0.53 -20.12 2.73
C GLU A 194 1.84 -20.09 3.51
N LEU A 195 2.11 -19.01 4.24
CA LEU A 195 3.30 -18.87 5.10
C LEU A 195 3.32 -19.90 6.23
N LEU A 196 2.18 -20.19 6.85
CA LEU A 196 2.06 -21.26 7.85
C LEU A 196 2.42 -22.61 7.26
N ARG A 197 1.86 -22.95 6.09
CA ARG A 197 2.16 -24.22 5.40
C ARG A 197 3.64 -24.35 5.06
N GLU A 198 4.25 -23.31 4.50
CA GLU A 198 5.69 -23.29 4.21
C GLU A 198 6.57 -23.50 5.46
N ALA A 199 6.14 -22.96 6.59
CA ALA A 199 6.84 -23.12 7.86
C ALA A 199 6.55 -24.48 8.56
N GLY A 200 5.82 -25.38 7.92
CA GLY A 200 5.47 -26.67 8.46
C GLY A 200 4.36 -26.67 9.50
N PHE A 201 3.47 -25.67 9.43
CA PHE A 201 2.25 -25.64 10.23
C PHE A 201 1.04 -26.02 9.39
N ALA A 202 0.12 -26.82 9.96
CA ALA A 202 -1.23 -27.02 9.46
C ALA A 202 -2.12 -25.91 10.04
N SER A 203 -2.78 -25.14 9.18
CA SER A 203 -3.67 -24.07 9.67
C SER A 203 -4.95 -24.67 10.26
N ASP A 204 -5.17 -24.47 11.54
CA ASP A 204 -6.38 -24.88 12.25
C ASP A 204 -7.63 -24.16 11.70
N ALA A 205 -7.49 -22.89 11.29
CA ALA A 205 -8.56 -22.16 10.63
C ALA A 205 -9.00 -22.83 9.31
N VAL A 206 -8.03 -23.33 8.51
CA VAL A 206 -8.32 -24.09 7.28
C VAL A 206 -8.97 -25.44 7.64
N ARG A 207 -8.49 -26.15 8.66
CA ARG A 207 -9.09 -27.38 9.15
C ARG A 207 -10.55 -27.20 9.55
N ARG A 208 -10.89 -26.04 10.13
CA ARG A 208 -12.26 -25.64 10.49
C ARG A 208 -13.11 -25.17 9.28
N GLY A 209 -12.55 -25.11 8.09
CA GLY A 209 -13.25 -24.63 6.88
C GLY A 209 -13.49 -23.13 6.87
N LEU A 210 -12.69 -22.36 7.61
CA LEU A 210 -12.83 -20.90 7.73
C LEU A 210 -12.12 -20.18 6.57
N GLY A 211 -12.74 -19.09 6.14
CA GLY A 211 -12.23 -18.20 5.09
C GLY A 211 -11.42 -17.03 5.63
N GLN A 212 -11.21 -16.05 4.76
CA GLN A 212 -10.52 -14.81 5.12
C GLN A 212 -11.37 -13.99 6.09
N ALA A 213 -10.76 -13.56 7.20
CA ALA A 213 -11.37 -12.72 8.23
C ALA A 213 -12.57 -13.35 8.97
N ASP A 214 -12.71 -14.67 8.93
CA ASP A 214 -13.62 -15.39 9.80
C ASP A 214 -13.16 -15.32 11.26
N ARG A 215 -13.99 -15.78 12.19
CA ARG A 215 -13.74 -15.65 13.62
C ARG A 215 -13.77 -17.00 14.33
N VAL A 216 -12.88 -17.13 15.31
CA VAL A 216 -12.88 -18.23 16.28
C VAL A 216 -12.95 -17.61 17.67
N SER A 217 -14.05 -17.83 18.39
CA SER A 217 -14.22 -17.27 19.73
C SER A 217 -13.25 -17.90 20.73
N LEU A 218 -13.01 -17.22 21.85
CA LEU A 218 -12.18 -17.73 22.93
C LEU A 218 -12.69 -19.11 23.42
N GLU A 219 -14.01 -19.27 23.54
CA GLU A 219 -14.63 -20.52 23.95
C GLU A 219 -14.38 -21.65 22.95
N ALA A 220 -14.40 -21.34 21.64
CA ALA A 220 -14.11 -22.31 20.60
C ALA A 220 -12.63 -22.73 20.58
N VAL A 221 -11.71 -21.80 20.91
CA VAL A 221 -10.28 -22.13 21.09
C VAL A 221 -10.09 -23.05 22.30
N LEU A 222 -10.81 -22.81 23.41
CA LEU A 222 -10.71 -23.62 24.62
C LEU A 222 -11.36 -25.00 24.46
N ALA A 223 -12.43 -25.11 23.68
CA ALA A 223 -13.16 -26.36 23.44
C ALA A 223 -12.39 -27.32 22.51
N ASP A 224 -11.66 -26.78 21.54
CA ASP A 224 -10.84 -27.54 20.56
C ASP A 224 -9.51 -26.81 20.37
N PRO A 225 -8.56 -26.96 21.35
CA PRO A 225 -7.32 -26.20 21.33
C PRO A 225 -6.34 -26.71 20.28
N PRO A 226 -5.68 -25.80 19.51
CA PRO A 226 -4.63 -26.18 18.58
C PRO A 226 -3.36 -26.60 19.32
N GLN A 227 -2.44 -27.29 18.66
CA GLN A 227 -1.12 -27.58 19.24
C GLN A 227 -0.32 -26.27 19.47
N VAL A 228 -0.49 -25.30 18.57
CA VAL A 228 0.15 -23.98 18.66
C VAL A 228 -0.89 -22.88 18.48
N LEU A 229 -0.95 -21.95 19.44
CA LEU A 229 -1.72 -20.73 19.34
C LEU A 229 -0.77 -19.55 19.09
N LEU A 230 -0.80 -19.01 17.87
CA LEU A 230 -0.05 -17.82 17.49
C LEU A 230 -0.91 -16.59 17.80
N VAL A 231 -0.59 -15.88 18.87
CA VAL A 231 -1.36 -14.71 19.34
C VAL A 231 -0.79 -13.46 18.69
N ALA A 232 -1.55 -12.85 17.78
CA ALA A 232 -1.17 -11.64 17.09
C ALA A 232 -1.84 -10.42 17.71
N GLY A 233 -1.12 -9.70 18.55
CA GLY A 233 -1.61 -8.54 19.29
C GLY A 233 -1.78 -8.80 20.78
N ASP A 234 -2.45 -7.86 21.46
CA ASP A 234 -2.62 -7.86 22.92
C ASP A 234 -4.04 -7.44 23.36
N ALA A 235 -5.05 -7.68 22.53
CA ALA A 235 -6.44 -7.38 22.87
C ALA A 235 -6.89 -8.07 24.16
N ALA A 236 -7.94 -7.55 24.82
CA ALA A 236 -8.41 -8.06 26.11
C ALA A 236 -8.69 -9.56 26.09
N GLY A 237 -9.33 -10.09 25.03
CA GLY A 237 -9.56 -11.53 24.86
C GLY A 237 -8.27 -12.34 24.78
N GLN A 238 -7.23 -11.80 24.14
CA GLN A 238 -5.92 -12.43 23.98
C GLN A 238 -5.09 -12.45 25.26
N ARG A 239 -5.42 -11.61 26.24
CA ARG A 239 -4.80 -11.54 27.57
C ARG A 239 -5.66 -12.18 28.65
N HIS A 240 -6.77 -12.82 28.29
CA HIS A 240 -7.67 -13.38 29.26
C HIS A 240 -7.00 -14.52 30.06
N PRO A 241 -7.04 -14.48 31.42
CA PRO A 241 -6.36 -15.48 32.26
C PRO A 241 -6.75 -16.93 31.96
N VAL A 242 -7.94 -17.17 31.43
CA VAL A 242 -8.42 -18.51 31.07
C VAL A 242 -7.55 -19.17 29.98
N LEU A 243 -6.90 -18.39 29.10
CA LEU A 243 -5.99 -18.95 28.11
C LEU A 243 -4.80 -19.66 28.78
N ALA A 244 -4.23 -19.06 29.84
CA ALA A 244 -3.13 -19.66 30.57
C ALA A 244 -3.56 -20.89 31.37
N GLN A 245 -4.81 -20.94 31.82
CA GLN A 245 -5.36 -22.01 32.64
C GLN A 245 -6.00 -23.16 31.85
N GLY A 246 -6.61 -22.82 30.69
CA GLY A 246 -7.40 -23.76 29.89
C GLY A 246 -6.62 -24.40 28.73
N LEU A 247 -5.45 -23.86 28.38
CA LEU A 247 -4.65 -24.35 27.27
C LEU A 247 -3.48 -25.25 27.72
N THR A 248 -3.74 -26.19 28.59
CA THR A 248 -2.75 -27.21 29.00
C THR A 248 -2.41 -28.08 27.78
N GLY A 249 -1.15 -28.01 27.29
CA GLY A 249 -0.71 -28.76 26.13
C GLY A 249 -0.62 -27.93 24.82
N THR A 250 -1.21 -26.74 24.77
CA THR A 250 -1.04 -25.80 23.67
C THR A 250 0.21 -24.93 23.88
N HIS A 251 1.02 -24.81 22.86
CA HIS A 251 2.12 -23.82 22.87
C HIS A 251 1.58 -22.47 22.45
N VAL A 252 1.57 -21.50 23.36
CA VAL A 252 1.18 -20.11 23.05
C VAL A 252 2.43 -19.33 22.68
N ALA A 253 2.44 -18.75 21.46
CA ALA A 253 3.53 -17.94 20.96
C ALA A 253 3.02 -16.57 20.49
N ALA A 254 3.70 -15.50 20.91
CA ALA A 254 3.43 -14.16 20.38
C ALA A 254 3.80 -14.08 18.90
N PHE A 255 2.93 -13.48 18.11
CA PHE A 255 3.18 -13.16 16.71
C PHE A 255 2.94 -11.67 16.50
N ASP A 256 3.88 -10.97 15.83
CA ASP A 256 3.77 -9.53 15.62
C ASP A 256 2.67 -9.25 14.58
N PRO A 257 1.64 -8.45 14.89
CA PRO A 257 0.58 -8.08 13.95
C PRO A 257 1.11 -7.45 12.66
N SER A 258 2.21 -6.70 12.72
CA SER A 258 2.82 -6.07 11.56
C SER A 258 3.31 -7.07 10.50
N LEU A 259 3.45 -8.34 10.86
CA LEU A 259 3.87 -9.42 9.95
C LEU A 259 2.71 -10.07 9.17
N ILE A 260 1.47 -9.65 9.42
CA ILE A 260 0.27 -10.31 8.89
C ILE A 260 -0.29 -9.57 7.66
N TYR A 261 -0.25 -8.24 7.67
CA TYR A 261 -1.07 -7.43 6.77
C TYR A 261 -0.46 -7.18 5.40
N CYS A 262 0.87 -7.33 5.27
CA CYS A 262 1.58 -6.95 4.05
C CYS A 262 2.31 -8.13 3.42
N GLY A 263 2.37 -8.11 2.08
CA GLY A 263 3.33 -8.90 1.31
C GLY A 263 4.72 -8.25 1.28
N GLY A 264 5.44 -8.41 0.17
CA GLY A 264 6.77 -7.85 -0.03
C GLY A 264 7.78 -8.38 0.99
N PRO A 265 8.69 -7.53 1.49
CA PRO A 265 9.74 -7.95 2.44
C PRO A 265 9.19 -8.45 3.78
N THR A 266 7.92 -8.16 4.10
CA THR A 266 7.23 -8.68 5.30
C THR A 266 7.20 -10.21 5.29
N VAL A 267 7.05 -10.83 4.11
CA VAL A 267 7.10 -12.29 3.93
C VAL A 267 8.37 -12.88 4.52
N LEU A 268 9.52 -12.27 4.27
CA LEU A 268 10.81 -12.76 4.77
C LEU A 268 10.88 -12.71 6.30
N ARG A 269 10.33 -11.66 6.91
CA ARG A 269 10.28 -11.49 8.37
C ARG A 269 9.30 -12.47 9.02
N ALA A 270 8.12 -12.64 8.41
CA ALA A 270 7.13 -13.60 8.87
C ALA A 270 7.68 -15.04 8.83
N ARG A 271 8.35 -15.43 7.74
CA ARG A 271 9.05 -16.71 7.62
C ARG A 271 10.09 -16.92 8.71
N ALA A 272 10.95 -15.93 8.96
CA ALA A 272 11.95 -15.99 10.01
C ALA A 272 11.32 -16.18 11.40
N ARG A 273 10.21 -15.48 11.68
CA ARG A 273 9.47 -15.63 12.94
C ARG A 273 8.85 -17.02 13.07
N LEU A 274 8.18 -17.52 12.04
CA LEU A 274 7.58 -18.85 12.04
C LEU A 274 8.61 -19.95 12.19
N ALA A 275 9.74 -19.85 11.48
CA ALA A 275 10.87 -20.78 11.63
C ALA A 275 11.42 -20.79 13.07
N GLY A 276 11.56 -19.62 13.69
CA GLY A 276 11.99 -19.53 15.09
C GLY A 276 11.01 -20.16 16.06
N ILE A 277 9.70 -20.02 15.85
CA ILE A 277 8.66 -20.69 16.66
C ILE A 277 8.75 -22.20 16.46
N ARG A 278 8.89 -22.67 15.21
CA ARG A 278 9.03 -24.09 14.89
C ARG A 278 10.24 -24.72 15.58
N ALA A 279 11.40 -24.08 15.47
CA ALA A 279 12.63 -24.56 16.13
C ALA A 279 12.50 -24.62 17.64
N ALA A 280 11.81 -23.67 18.27
CA ALA A 280 11.56 -23.69 19.72
C ALA A 280 10.63 -24.83 20.16
N LEU A 281 9.70 -25.27 19.29
CA LEU A 281 8.85 -26.43 19.54
C LEU A 281 9.64 -27.74 19.45
N GLU A 282 10.50 -27.89 18.45
CA GLU A 282 11.31 -29.07 18.22
C GLU A 282 12.43 -29.27 19.28
N ALA A 283 12.87 -28.18 19.90
CA ALA A 283 13.86 -28.23 20.99
C ALA A 283 13.27 -28.63 22.36
N ARG A 284 11.94 -28.81 22.44
CA ARG A 284 11.30 -29.26 23.70
C ARG A 284 11.45 -30.75 23.84
N PRO A 285 11.86 -31.23 25.06
CA PRO A 285 12.03 -32.65 25.32
C PRO A 285 10.70 -33.42 25.34
#